data_e3d237bcc5bb922b096033efe44638ef
#
_entry.id   e3d237bcc5bb922b096033efe44638ef
#
_cell.length_a   1.000
_cell.length_b   1.000
_cell.length_c   1.000
_cell.angle_alpha   90.00
_cell.angle_beta   90.00
_cell.angle_gamma   90.00
#
_symmetry.space_group_name_H-M   'P 1'
#
loop_
_entity.id
_entity.type
_entity.pdbx_description
1 polymer ?
#
loop_
_entity_poly.entity_id
_entity_poly.type
_entity_poly.pdbx_seq_one_letter_code
_entity_poly.pdbx_strand_id
1 'polypeptide(L)'
;MKDADTNIRRGREAMNRAIVERADQKRAMYRNDIGWVDFVWGDDRKGLQHIIHRRMGSDGMSRDAVVRMLTQDVVETIAKGATERRSESGNAIRLYVNHQGNAVSLVKQKGSNSWVLTAFQENGNQAVGQVRGAT
;
A
#
# COMPACT_ATOMS: atom_id res chain seq x y z
N MET A 1 -1.68 14.13 10.64
CA MET A 1 -0.59 13.60 11.45
C MET A 1 0.63 14.47 11.26
N LYS A 2 1.21 14.92 12.33
CA LYS A 2 2.27 15.91 12.21
C LYS A 2 3.65 15.30 12.01
N ASP A 3 3.86 14.09 12.44
CA ASP A 3 5.16 13.44 12.31
C ASP A 3 5.00 12.02 11.77
N ALA A 4 6.09 11.54 11.18
CA ALA A 4 6.10 10.23 10.53
C ALA A 4 5.89 9.10 11.54
N ASP A 5 6.46 9.21 12.73
CA ASP A 5 6.37 8.14 13.73
C ASP A 5 4.95 7.92 14.21
N THR A 6 4.21 9.01 14.46
CA THR A 6 2.80 8.91 14.86
C THR A 6 1.96 8.32 13.74
N ASN A 7 2.21 8.77 12.51
CA ASN A 7 1.50 8.27 11.33
C ASN A 7 1.79 6.79 11.10
N ILE A 8 3.03 6.37 11.26
CA ILE A 8 3.43 4.96 11.11
C ILE A 8 2.74 4.10 12.17
N ARG A 9 2.74 4.53 13.42
CA ARG A 9 2.07 3.79 14.48
C ARG A 9 0.58 3.62 14.18
N ARG A 10 -0.06 4.71 13.78
CA ARG A 10 -1.47 4.69 13.40
C ARG A 10 -1.71 3.73 12.23
N GLY A 11 -0.86 3.78 11.23
CA GLY A 11 -0.97 2.91 10.05
C GLY A 11 -0.79 1.44 10.39
N ARG A 12 0.17 1.12 11.26
CA ARG A 12 0.40 -0.26 11.69
C ARG A 12 -0.79 -0.82 12.45
N GLU A 13 -1.36 -0.03 13.35
CA GLU A 13 -2.55 -0.45 14.09
C GLU A 13 -3.73 -0.67 13.17
N ALA A 14 -3.94 0.24 12.22
CA ALA A 14 -5.03 0.11 11.26
C ALA A 14 -4.82 -1.09 10.34
N MET A 15 -3.59 -1.32 9.88
CA MET A 15 -3.30 -2.47 9.02
C MET A 15 -3.56 -3.78 9.75
N ASN A 16 -3.08 -3.91 10.99
CA ASN A 16 -3.34 -5.10 11.78
C ASN A 16 -4.83 -5.31 12.00
N ARG A 17 -5.56 -4.24 12.29
CA ARG A 17 -7.01 -4.32 12.52
C ARG A 17 -7.73 -4.77 11.25
N ALA A 18 -7.35 -4.22 10.11
CA ALA A 18 -7.95 -4.59 8.83
C ALA A 18 -7.76 -6.09 8.53
N ILE A 19 -6.57 -6.60 8.81
CA ILE A 19 -6.23 -8.00 8.53
C ILE A 19 -6.93 -8.94 9.51
N VAL A 20 -6.90 -8.64 10.80
CA VAL A 20 -7.49 -9.50 11.83
C VAL A 20 -9.01 -9.51 11.73
N GLU A 21 -9.62 -8.36 11.55
CA GLU A 21 -11.07 -8.22 11.52
C GLU A 21 -11.64 -8.43 10.12
N ARG A 22 -10.79 -8.47 9.10
CA ARG A 22 -11.21 -8.54 7.69
C ARG A 22 -12.19 -7.43 7.36
N ALA A 23 -11.81 -6.21 7.72
CA ALA A 23 -12.68 -5.05 7.62
C ALA A 23 -11.90 -3.83 7.16
N ASP A 24 -12.61 -2.91 6.50
CA ASP A 24 -12.04 -1.66 6.04
C ASP A 24 -11.64 -0.79 7.22
N GLN A 25 -10.56 -0.03 7.04
CA GLN A 25 -10.11 0.97 8.00
C GLN A 25 -10.05 2.31 7.31
N LYS A 26 -11.00 3.16 7.61
CA LYS A 26 -11.04 4.52 7.06
C LYS A 26 -10.04 5.40 7.78
N ARG A 27 -9.44 6.33 7.03
CA ARG A 27 -8.49 7.30 7.58
C ARG A 27 -7.38 6.62 8.36
N ALA A 28 -6.81 5.59 7.73
CA ALA A 28 -5.79 4.79 8.36
C ALA A 28 -4.47 5.55 8.52
N MET A 29 -4.13 6.36 7.51
CA MET A 29 -2.90 7.17 7.50
C MET A 29 -3.16 8.51 6.83
N TYR A 30 -2.23 9.44 7.01
CA TYR A 30 -2.34 10.78 6.43
C TYR A 30 -1.08 11.12 5.63
N ARG A 31 -1.28 11.79 4.48
CA ARG A 31 -0.18 12.37 3.71
C ARG A 31 -0.49 13.84 3.43
N ASN A 32 0.51 14.70 3.61
CA ASN A 32 0.31 16.13 3.42
C ASN A 32 -0.11 16.50 1.99
N ASP A 33 0.29 15.71 1.01
CA ASP A 33 0.00 16.02 -0.40
C ASP A 33 -1.40 15.59 -0.83
N ILE A 34 -2.02 14.62 -0.17
CA ILE A 34 -3.29 14.07 -0.63
C ILE A 34 -4.34 13.90 0.47
N GLY A 35 -3.96 14.02 1.75
CA GLY A 35 -4.89 13.82 2.87
C GLY A 35 -4.92 12.37 3.33
N TRP A 36 -6.13 11.88 3.61
CA TRP A 36 -6.30 10.58 4.24
C TRP A 36 -6.20 9.41 3.26
N VAL A 37 -5.62 8.32 3.74
CA VAL A 37 -5.51 7.05 3.01
C VAL A 37 -6.30 5.99 3.77
N ASP A 38 -7.13 5.25 3.05
CA ASP A 38 -7.93 4.15 3.61
C ASP A 38 -7.29 2.82 3.30
N PHE A 39 -7.44 1.86 4.21
CA PHE A 39 -7.12 0.46 3.94
C PHE A 39 -8.43 -0.28 3.75
N VAL A 40 -8.62 -0.87 2.58
CA VAL A 40 -9.83 -1.60 2.24
C VAL A 40 -9.52 -3.09 2.25
N TRP A 41 -10.33 -3.88 2.95
CA TRP A 41 -10.12 -5.32 2.99
C TRP A 41 -10.34 -5.94 1.60
N GLY A 42 -11.46 -5.61 0.97
CA GLY A 42 -11.72 -6.00 -0.41
C GLY A 42 -12.09 -7.47 -0.58
N ASP A 43 -11.67 -8.02 -1.72
CA ASP A 43 -11.96 -9.39 -2.12
C ASP A 43 -10.78 -9.96 -2.90
N ASP A 44 -10.98 -11.03 -3.66
CA ASP A 44 -9.92 -11.66 -4.45
C ASP A 44 -9.36 -10.78 -5.55
N ARG A 45 -10.07 -9.73 -5.92
CA ARG A 45 -9.69 -8.86 -7.05
C ARG A 45 -9.14 -7.52 -6.63
N LYS A 46 -9.40 -7.08 -5.41
CA LYS A 46 -8.98 -5.76 -4.94
C LYS A 46 -8.83 -5.73 -3.44
N GLY A 47 -8.07 -4.74 -2.97
CA GLY A 47 -7.85 -4.51 -1.55
C GLY A 47 -6.78 -5.40 -0.94
N LEU A 48 -6.72 -5.42 0.38
CA LEU A 48 -5.70 -6.17 1.10
C LEU A 48 -5.79 -7.66 0.87
N GLN A 49 -7.01 -8.19 0.79
CA GLN A 49 -7.22 -9.61 0.54
C GLN A 49 -6.56 -10.03 -0.77
N HIS A 50 -6.71 -9.23 -1.82
CA HIS A 50 -6.09 -9.49 -3.11
C HIS A 50 -4.56 -9.47 -3.02
N ILE A 51 -4.00 -8.48 -2.32
CA ILE A 51 -2.54 -8.38 -2.15
C ILE A 51 -2.01 -9.62 -1.42
N ILE A 52 -2.67 -10.02 -0.35
CA ILE A 52 -2.26 -11.20 0.42
C ILE A 52 -2.29 -12.46 -0.45
N HIS A 53 -3.39 -12.67 -1.18
CA HIS A 53 -3.52 -13.84 -2.05
C HIS A 53 -2.45 -13.87 -3.13
N ARG A 54 -2.17 -12.75 -3.76
CA ARG A 54 -1.14 -12.68 -4.80
C ARG A 54 0.26 -12.98 -4.25
N ARG A 55 0.60 -12.38 -3.12
CA ARG A 55 1.93 -12.59 -2.54
C ARG A 55 2.13 -14.02 -2.07
N MET A 56 1.11 -14.63 -1.49
CA MET A 56 1.21 -16.01 -1.06
C MET A 56 1.21 -16.98 -2.24
N GLY A 57 0.35 -16.75 -3.23
CA GLY A 57 0.21 -17.62 -4.37
C GLY A 57 1.32 -17.45 -5.39
N SER A 58 1.40 -16.26 -5.99
CA SER A 58 2.35 -16.01 -7.09
C SER A 58 3.79 -15.91 -6.63
N ASP A 59 4.02 -15.30 -5.46
CA ASP A 59 5.37 -15.04 -4.97
C ASP A 59 5.83 -16.07 -3.95
N GLY A 60 4.96 -16.98 -3.53
CA GLY A 60 5.32 -18.03 -2.59
C GLY A 60 5.64 -17.56 -1.19
N MET A 61 5.19 -16.36 -0.80
CA MET A 61 5.45 -15.83 0.53
C MET A 61 4.56 -16.50 1.57
N SER A 62 5.10 -16.67 2.78
CA SER A 62 4.27 -17.12 3.90
C SER A 62 3.31 -16.00 4.30
N ARG A 63 2.21 -16.37 4.96
CA ARG A 63 1.27 -15.38 5.47
C ARG A 63 1.94 -14.40 6.43
N ASP A 64 2.80 -14.90 7.33
CA ASP A 64 3.50 -14.04 8.28
C ASP A 64 4.41 -13.03 7.57
N ALA A 65 5.07 -13.45 6.50
CA ALA A 65 5.91 -12.55 5.72
C ALA A 65 5.09 -11.46 5.04
N VAL A 66 3.93 -11.81 4.49
CA VAL A 66 3.04 -10.83 3.86
C VAL A 66 2.52 -9.84 4.90
N VAL A 67 2.08 -10.32 6.05
CA VAL A 67 1.58 -9.45 7.12
C VAL A 67 2.68 -8.48 7.57
N ARG A 68 3.91 -8.97 7.71
CA ARG A 68 5.05 -8.11 8.09
C ARG A 68 5.32 -7.07 7.02
N MET A 69 5.27 -7.46 5.77
CA MET A 69 5.44 -6.53 4.65
C MET A 69 4.39 -5.41 4.70
N LEU A 70 3.13 -5.77 4.90
CA LEU A 70 2.04 -4.79 4.95
C LEU A 70 2.15 -3.87 6.15
N THR A 71 2.47 -4.41 7.32
CA THR A 71 2.50 -3.61 8.55
C THR A 71 3.77 -2.78 8.68
N GLN A 72 4.86 -3.17 8.04
CA GLN A 72 6.12 -2.45 8.12
C GLN A 72 6.42 -1.69 6.83
N ASP A 73 6.68 -2.39 5.74
CA ASP A 73 7.18 -1.76 4.51
C ASP A 73 6.14 -0.87 3.84
N VAL A 74 4.92 -1.34 3.72
CA VAL A 74 3.84 -0.56 3.08
C VAL A 74 3.53 0.68 3.91
N VAL A 75 3.36 0.52 5.21
CA VAL A 75 3.05 1.64 6.10
C VAL A 75 4.18 2.68 6.08
N GLU A 76 5.42 2.23 6.15
CA GLU A 76 6.56 3.15 6.12
C GLU A 76 6.65 3.89 4.78
N THR A 77 6.40 3.19 3.68
CA THR A 77 6.42 3.80 2.35
C THR A 77 5.34 4.88 2.23
N ILE A 78 4.14 4.63 2.73
CA ILE A 78 3.09 5.65 2.71
C ILE A 78 3.48 6.85 3.56
N ALA A 79 4.06 6.62 4.74
CA ALA A 79 4.38 7.70 5.67
C ALA A 79 5.56 8.55 5.21
N LYS A 80 6.60 7.92 4.67
CA LYS A 80 7.87 8.59 4.37
C LYS A 80 8.14 8.79 2.89
N GLY A 81 7.41 8.11 2.03
CA GLY A 81 7.69 8.13 0.61
C GLY A 81 7.35 9.44 -0.07
N ALA A 82 7.99 9.68 -1.20
CA ALA A 82 7.70 10.82 -2.05
C ALA A 82 6.85 10.40 -3.22
N THR A 83 5.93 11.28 -3.64
CA THR A 83 5.13 11.04 -4.84
C THR A 83 6.05 11.07 -6.05
N GLU A 84 6.09 9.95 -6.77
CA GLU A 84 6.95 9.81 -7.94
C GLU A 84 6.20 10.09 -9.23
N ARG A 85 4.94 9.66 -9.30
CA ARG A 85 4.15 9.78 -10.52
C ARG A 85 2.67 9.82 -10.20
N ARG A 86 1.92 10.55 -11.04
CA ARG A 86 0.47 10.62 -10.98
C ARG A 86 -0.07 10.30 -12.38
N SER A 87 -1.11 9.51 -12.46
CA SER A 87 -1.77 9.23 -13.74
C SER A 87 -3.27 9.24 -13.57
N GLU A 88 -3.98 9.45 -14.68
CA GLU A 88 -5.44 9.43 -14.69
C GLU A 88 -5.89 8.50 -15.80
N SER A 89 -6.92 7.70 -15.52
CA SER A 89 -7.50 6.80 -16.51
C SER A 89 -8.99 6.70 -16.22
N GLY A 90 -9.80 7.20 -17.16
CA GLY A 90 -11.25 7.25 -16.95
C GLY A 90 -11.59 8.07 -15.73
N ASN A 91 -12.27 7.45 -14.77
CA ASN A 91 -12.69 8.12 -13.54
C ASN A 91 -11.73 7.91 -12.38
N ALA A 92 -10.60 7.25 -12.61
CA ALA A 92 -9.64 6.93 -11.55
C ALA A 92 -8.40 7.82 -11.64
N ILE A 93 -7.91 8.21 -10.48
CA ILE A 93 -6.63 8.92 -10.33
C ILE A 93 -5.72 8.00 -9.53
N ARG A 94 -4.51 7.73 -10.07
CA ARG A 94 -3.54 6.86 -9.43
C ARG A 94 -2.29 7.63 -9.07
N LEU A 95 -1.81 7.39 -7.85
CA LEU A 95 -0.60 8.02 -7.34
C LEU A 95 0.41 6.93 -6.99
N TYR A 96 1.65 7.13 -7.41
CA TYR A 96 2.75 6.22 -7.08
C TYR A 96 3.67 6.90 -6.07
N VAL A 97 3.87 6.26 -4.93
CA VAL A 97 4.70 6.76 -3.83
C VAL A 97 5.88 5.84 -3.67
N ASN A 98 7.08 6.39 -3.65
CA ASN A 98 8.32 5.62 -3.56
C ASN A 98 9.12 5.99 -2.31
N HIS A 99 9.63 4.97 -1.64
CA HIS A 99 10.53 5.14 -0.50
C HIS A 99 11.61 4.07 -0.57
N GLN A 100 12.85 4.48 -0.83
CA GLN A 100 13.99 3.57 -0.89
C GLN A 100 13.77 2.40 -1.86
N GLY A 101 13.12 2.68 -2.99
CA GLY A 101 12.86 1.67 -3.99
C GLY A 101 11.57 0.88 -3.80
N ASN A 102 10.96 0.94 -2.63
CA ASN A 102 9.63 0.35 -2.41
C ASN A 102 8.58 1.31 -2.97
N ALA A 103 7.59 0.79 -3.68
CA ALA A 103 6.57 1.60 -4.32
C ALA A 103 5.18 1.17 -3.91
N VAL A 104 4.35 2.15 -3.57
CA VAL A 104 2.94 1.96 -3.22
C VAL A 104 2.09 2.65 -4.26
N SER A 105 1.00 2.01 -4.66
CA SER A 105 0.00 2.60 -5.52
C SER A 105 -1.24 2.94 -4.71
N LEU A 106 -1.66 4.21 -4.79
CA LEU A 106 -2.87 4.72 -4.16
C LEU A 106 -3.81 5.20 -5.25
N VAL A 107 -5.09 4.88 -5.13
CA VAL A 107 -6.10 5.23 -6.13
C VAL A 107 -7.28 5.90 -5.48
N LYS A 108 -7.82 6.92 -6.15
CA LYS A 108 -9.13 7.47 -5.79
C LYS A 108 -9.98 7.67 -7.03
N GLN A 109 -11.28 7.64 -6.84
CA GLN A 109 -12.20 8.02 -7.90
C GLN A 109 -12.33 9.54 -7.92
N LYS A 110 -12.49 10.12 -9.10
CA LYS A 110 -12.73 11.56 -9.24
C LYS A 110 -13.99 11.92 -8.44
N GLY A 111 -13.89 12.99 -7.68
CA GLY A 111 -14.98 13.43 -6.81
C GLY A 111 -14.99 12.81 -5.42
N SER A 112 -14.16 11.78 -5.19
CA SER A 112 -14.00 11.18 -3.86
C SER A 112 -12.88 11.88 -3.10
N ASN A 113 -12.96 11.87 -1.77
CA ASN A 113 -11.90 12.38 -0.90
C ASN A 113 -11.02 11.27 -0.33
N SER A 114 -11.26 10.03 -0.73
CA SER A 114 -10.57 8.87 -0.14
C SER A 114 -9.59 8.27 -1.12
N TRP A 115 -8.34 8.16 -0.70
CA TRP A 115 -7.30 7.42 -1.42
C TRP A 115 -7.20 6.03 -0.83
N VAL A 116 -7.13 5.02 -1.68
CA VAL A 116 -7.13 3.61 -1.26
C VAL A 116 -5.84 2.95 -1.69
N LEU A 117 -5.23 2.21 -0.77
CA LEU A 117 -4.06 1.38 -1.08
C LEU A 117 -4.49 0.25 -2.01
N THR A 118 -3.81 0.13 -3.18
CA THR A 118 -4.18 -0.89 -4.17
C THR A 118 -3.05 -1.85 -4.50
N ALA A 119 -1.79 -1.45 -4.36
CA ALA A 119 -0.66 -2.30 -4.74
C ALA A 119 0.60 -1.88 -4.03
N PHE A 120 1.53 -2.83 -3.91
CA PHE A 120 2.85 -2.60 -3.34
C PHE A 120 3.88 -3.42 -4.11
N GLN A 121 5.01 -2.79 -4.41
CA GLN A 121 6.16 -3.44 -5.04
C GLN A 121 7.39 -3.19 -4.19
N GLU A 122 8.05 -4.27 -3.80
CA GLU A 122 9.27 -4.19 -3.00
C GLU A 122 10.47 -3.88 -3.88
N ASN A 123 11.43 -3.19 -3.31
CA ASN A 123 12.67 -2.87 -4.00
C ASN A 123 13.38 -4.11 -4.54
N GLY A 124 13.41 -5.18 -3.77
CA GLY A 124 14.04 -6.42 -4.18
C GLY A 124 13.47 -7.04 -5.45
N ASN A 125 12.21 -6.82 -5.74
CA ASN A 125 11.56 -7.36 -6.94
C ASN A 125 12.00 -6.66 -8.20
N GLN A 126 12.59 -5.49 -8.10
CA GLN A 126 13.08 -4.74 -9.25
C GLN A 126 14.42 -5.26 -9.74
N ALA A 127 15.20 -5.80 -8.86
CA ALA A 127 16.55 -6.24 -9.17
C ALA A 127 16.56 -7.55 -9.94
N VAL A 128 15.60 -8.24 -9.83
CA VAL A 128 15.54 -9.60 -10.40
C VAL A 128 15.31 -9.53 -11.90
N GLY A 129 15.71 -9.11 -11.32
CA GLY A 129 15.17 -9.15 -11.86
C GLY A 129 15.31 -8.81 -12.46
N GLN A 130 15.57 -8.61 -12.39
CA GLN A 130 15.41 -8.29 -12.65
C GLN A 130 15.63 -8.42 -12.97
N VAL A 131 16.08 -8.71 -12.74
CA VAL A 131 15.89 -8.96 -12.78
C VAL A 131 15.78 -9.40 -13.23
N ARG A 132 16.04 -9.52 -13.76
CA ARG A 132 15.56 -9.97 -13.84
C ARG A 132 15.60 -9.87 -14.56
N GLY A 133 16.37 -9.96 -14.69
CA GLY A 133 16.16 -9.81 -14.86
C GLY A 133 16.66 -9.85 -15.01
N ALA A 134 17.01 -9.95 -14.97
CA ALA A 134 17.10 -9.90 -14.75
C ALA A 134 17.36 -10.03 -14.62
N THR A 135 17.63 -10.37 -14.50
CA THR A 135 17.43 -10.50 -13.99
C THR A 135 17.52 -10.55 -14.01
#